data_8d51d04d62a8a517a36035ab672a02eb
#
_entry.id   8d51d04d62a8a517a36035ab672a02eb
#
_cell.length_a   1.000
_cell.length_b   1.000
_cell.length_c   1.000
_cell.angle_alpha   90.00
_cell.angle_beta   90.00
_cell.angle_gamma   90.00
#
_symmetry.space_group_name_H-M   'P 1'
#
loop_
_entity.id
_entity.type
_entity.pdbx_description
1 polymer ?
#
loop_
_entity_poly.entity_id
_entity_poly.type
_entity_poly.pdbx_seq_one_letter_code
_entity_poly.pdbx_strand_id
1 'polypeptide(L)'
;FDKVQGLIRLKDVDHQFIKSASDILHEGDEVDCLVVNTDNGKLELSRKALLKTPYQLYRESHDVSDTVKGHVINKMPFGVLVELEKNVTGLLHKSEFSWNPNDNLMASLLIGDEIEVSIIRFDDANEKIGLSRKPLIDNPWNRVETSVGSKVTGKITEVKENGFVVSLLGVDAFLPFNAVDGGEKKLKATDLYQ
;
A
#
# COMPACT_ATOMS: atom_id res chain seq x y z
N PHE A 1 32.33 -43.75 1.05
CA PHE A 1 31.15 -42.98 0.67
C PHE A 1 31.36 -42.47 -0.74
N ASP A 2 30.55 -42.92 -1.67
CA ASP A 2 30.51 -42.36 -3.02
C ASP A 2 30.23 -40.87 -2.94
N LYS A 3 31.10 -40.03 -3.52
CA LYS A 3 30.95 -38.58 -3.49
C LYS A 3 29.78 -38.21 -4.41
N VAL A 4 28.62 -37.99 -3.82
CA VAL A 4 27.48 -37.42 -4.53
C VAL A 4 27.73 -35.93 -4.65
N GLN A 5 27.70 -35.40 -5.89
CA GLN A 5 27.87 -33.99 -6.16
C GLN A 5 26.51 -33.37 -6.41
N GLY A 6 26.21 -32.29 -5.69
CA GLY A 6 25.06 -31.45 -5.89
C GLY A 6 25.43 -30.13 -6.56
N LEU A 7 24.52 -29.57 -7.35
CA LEU A 7 24.66 -28.29 -8.00
C LEU A 7 23.69 -27.26 -7.39
N ILE A 8 24.24 -26.13 -6.93
CA ILE A 8 23.46 -24.95 -6.58
C ILE A 8 23.54 -23.97 -7.76
N ARG A 9 22.43 -23.64 -8.36
CA ARG A 9 22.40 -22.62 -9.40
C ARG A 9 22.54 -21.23 -8.77
N LEU A 10 23.14 -20.27 -9.48
CA LEU A 10 23.37 -18.91 -8.98
C LEU A 10 22.08 -18.24 -8.44
N LYS A 11 20.94 -18.44 -9.11
CA LYS A 11 19.63 -17.96 -8.69
C LYS A 11 19.08 -18.61 -7.41
N ASP A 12 19.63 -19.74 -7.01
CA ASP A 12 19.21 -20.56 -5.86
C ASP A 12 20.16 -20.42 -4.67
N VAL A 13 21.16 -19.54 -4.76
CA VAL A 13 22.12 -19.23 -3.68
C VAL A 13 21.52 -18.27 -2.67
N ASP A 14 20.91 -17.17 -3.12
CA ASP A 14 20.38 -16.11 -2.24
C ASP A 14 19.15 -15.45 -2.86
N HIS A 15 18.38 -14.70 -2.03
CA HIS A 15 17.28 -13.85 -2.45
C HIS A 15 17.76 -12.56 -3.13
N GLN A 16 19.01 -12.13 -2.83
CA GLN A 16 19.61 -10.97 -3.47
C GLN A 16 20.17 -11.34 -4.85
N PHE A 17 20.17 -10.37 -5.76
CA PHE A 17 20.85 -10.55 -7.04
C PHE A 17 22.37 -10.57 -6.82
N ILE A 18 23.01 -11.70 -7.13
CA ILE A 18 24.46 -11.90 -7.05
C ILE A 18 25.00 -12.07 -8.47
N LYS A 19 26.16 -11.47 -8.74
CA LYS A 19 26.82 -11.57 -10.04
C LYS A 19 27.66 -12.83 -10.16
N SER A 20 28.27 -13.26 -9.05
CA SER A 20 29.08 -14.46 -8.98
C SER A 20 28.80 -15.22 -7.69
N ALA A 21 28.85 -16.56 -7.73
CA ALA A 21 28.70 -17.37 -6.53
C ALA A 21 29.83 -17.11 -5.52
N SER A 22 31.01 -16.74 -6.01
CA SER A 22 32.18 -16.40 -5.19
C SER A 22 32.01 -15.09 -4.38
N ASP A 23 30.97 -14.31 -4.62
CA ASP A 23 30.67 -13.13 -3.81
C ASP A 23 30.11 -13.51 -2.44
N ILE A 24 29.56 -14.72 -2.29
CA ILE A 24 28.87 -15.19 -1.07
C ILE A 24 29.47 -16.50 -0.56
N LEU A 25 29.93 -17.41 -1.44
CA LEU A 25 30.38 -18.72 -1.10
C LEU A 25 31.79 -18.96 -1.65
N HIS A 26 32.69 -19.56 -0.85
CA HIS A 26 34.06 -19.88 -1.22
C HIS A 26 34.29 -21.40 -1.17
N GLU A 27 35.32 -21.86 -1.86
CA GLU A 27 35.70 -23.25 -1.79
C GLU A 27 36.11 -23.63 -0.36
N GLY A 28 35.47 -24.68 0.16
CA GLY A 28 35.68 -25.17 1.52
C GLY A 28 34.58 -24.72 2.51
N ASP A 29 33.66 -23.86 2.12
CA ASP A 29 32.54 -23.46 2.96
C ASP A 29 31.55 -24.62 3.14
N GLU A 30 31.07 -24.82 4.36
CA GLU A 30 29.96 -25.71 4.65
C GLU A 30 28.64 -24.93 4.49
N VAL A 31 27.71 -25.45 3.68
CA VAL A 31 26.48 -24.78 3.32
C VAL A 31 25.29 -25.69 3.49
N ASP A 32 24.32 -25.26 4.27
CA ASP A 32 23.03 -25.93 4.38
C ASP A 32 22.18 -25.65 3.11
N CYS A 33 21.68 -26.73 2.50
CA CYS A 33 20.90 -26.66 1.29
C CYS A 33 19.70 -27.58 1.32
N LEU A 34 18.59 -27.14 0.70
CA LEU A 34 17.44 -27.98 0.43
C LEU A 34 17.64 -28.70 -0.92
N VAL A 35 17.34 -30.00 -0.97
CA VAL A 35 17.30 -30.75 -2.22
C VAL A 35 16.02 -30.40 -2.96
N VAL A 36 16.16 -29.79 -4.14
CA VAL A 36 15.02 -29.34 -4.97
C VAL A 36 14.66 -30.40 -5.99
N ASN A 37 15.65 -31.06 -6.57
CA ASN A 37 15.43 -32.07 -7.61
C ASN A 37 16.53 -33.14 -7.57
N THR A 38 16.15 -34.39 -7.93
CA THR A 38 17.03 -35.54 -7.94
C THR A 38 17.01 -36.31 -9.27
N ASP A 39 16.69 -35.64 -10.38
CA ASP A 39 16.58 -36.30 -11.67
C ASP A 39 17.92 -36.62 -12.29
N ASN A 40 18.00 -37.79 -12.95
CA ASN A 40 19.14 -38.26 -13.73
C ASN A 40 20.49 -38.38 -12.95
N GLY A 41 20.41 -38.67 -11.66
CA GLY A 41 21.61 -38.81 -10.83
C GLY A 41 22.32 -37.49 -10.50
N LYS A 42 21.67 -36.37 -10.75
CA LYS A 42 22.14 -35.04 -10.37
C LYS A 42 21.27 -34.50 -9.25
N LEU A 43 21.91 -34.00 -8.19
CA LEU A 43 21.25 -33.32 -7.10
C LEU A 43 21.20 -31.80 -7.43
N GLU A 44 20.01 -31.26 -7.58
CA GLU A 44 19.83 -29.81 -7.60
C GLU A 44 19.51 -29.34 -6.18
N LEU A 45 20.31 -28.40 -5.71
CA LEU A 45 20.24 -27.86 -4.35
C LEU A 45 19.86 -26.38 -4.37
N SER A 46 19.15 -25.93 -3.34
CA SER A 46 18.86 -24.53 -3.13
C SER A 46 19.18 -24.13 -1.68
N ARG A 47 20.08 -23.18 -1.51
CA ARG A 47 20.31 -22.49 -0.23
C ARG A 47 19.22 -21.46 0.02
N LYS A 48 18.81 -20.75 -1.03
CA LYS A 48 17.75 -19.75 -0.99
C LYS A 48 16.47 -20.28 -0.35
N ALA A 49 16.09 -21.53 -0.58
CA ALA A 49 14.89 -22.14 -0.02
C ALA A 49 14.92 -22.31 1.51
N LEU A 50 16.10 -22.28 2.13
CA LEU A 50 16.28 -22.30 3.58
C LEU A 50 16.40 -20.90 4.20
N LEU A 51 16.72 -19.90 3.38
CA LEU A 51 16.84 -18.53 3.86
C LEU A 51 15.44 -17.89 3.96
N LYS A 52 15.24 -17.14 5.01
CA LYS A 52 14.04 -16.31 5.10
C LYS A 52 14.03 -15.28 3.97
N THR A 53 12.87 -15.07 3.37
CA THR A 53 12.72 -14.03 2.35
C THR A 53 12.87 -12.63 2.98
N PRO A 54 13.28 -11.61 2.23
CA PRO A 54 13.31 -10.24 2.72
C PRO A 54 11.97 -9.81 3.33
N TYR A 55 10.85 -10.26 2.75
CA TYR A 55 9.53 -10.04 3.29
C TYR A 55 9.33 -10.65 4.68
N GLN A 56 9.77 -11.91 4.89
CA GLN A 56 9.65 -12.60 6.18
C GLN A 56 10.48 -11.92 7.28
N LEU A 57 11.70 -11.48 6.93
CA LEU A 57 12.55 -10.72 7.86
C LEU A 57 11.91 -9.39 8.22
N TYR A 58 11.37 -8.68 7.24
CA TYR A 58 10.68 -7.41 7.45
C TYR A 58 9.44 -7.59 8.33
N ARG A 59 8.66 -8.64 8.11
CA ARG A 59 7.47 -8.96 8.91
C ARG A 59 7.81 -9.28 10.37
N GLU A 60 8.96 -9.90 10.64
CA GLU A 60 9.40 -10.21 12.03
C GLU A 60 9.83 -8.95 12.79
N SER A 61 10.25 -7.91 12.08
CA SER A 61 10.72 -6.65 12.66
C SER A 61 9.67 -5.54 12.72
N HIS A 62 8.54 -5.72 12.04
CA HIS A 62 7.47 -4.71 11.96
C HIS A 62 6.09 -5.32 12.19
N ASP A 63 5.24 -4.55 12.87
CA ASP A 63 3.87 -4.91 13.15
C ASP A 63 2.85 -4.08 12.32
N VAL A 64 1.60 -4.56 12.33
CA VAL A 64 0.47 -3.78 11.81
C VAL A 64 0.31 -2.52 12.66
N SER A 65 0.09 -1.40 12.01
CA SER A 65 0.03 -0.03 12.55
C SER A 65 1.38 0.68 12.70
N ASP A 66 2.50 0.02 12.43
CA ASP A 66 3.79 0.71 12.39
C ASP A 66 3.82 1.75 11.28
N THR A 67 4.43 2.88 11.59
CA THR A 67 4.69 3.95 10.62
C THR A 67 6.08 3.79 10.06
N VAL A 68 6.15 3.66 8.74
CA VAL A 68 7.39 3.42 8.01
C VAL A 68 7.53 4.39 6.84
N LYS A 69 8.75 4.61 6.41
CA LYS A 69 9.05 5.42 5.23
C LYS A 69 9.47 4.50 4.09
N GLY A 70 9.09 4.89 2.89
CA GLY A 70 9.45 4.15 1.68
C GLY A 70 9.51 5.05 0.47
N HIS A 71 10.00 4.52 -0.63
CA HIS A 71 10.14 5.24 -1.89
C HIS A 71 9.13 4.73 -2.92
N VAL A 72 8.52 5.66 -3.63
CA VAL A 72 7.60 5.33 -4.73
C VAL A 72 8.39 4.73 -5.90
N ILE A 73 8.14 3.45 -6.21
CA ILE A 73 8.81 2.76 -7.32
C ILE A 73 7.94 2.64 -8.57
N ASN A 74 6.62 2.62 -8.40
CA ASN A 74 5.70 2.54 -9.53
C ASN A 74 4.31 3.12 -9.18
N LYS A 75 3.63 3.65 -10.20
CA LYS A 75 2.26 4.18 -10.10
C LYS A 75 1.32 3.35 -10.96
N MET A 76 0.22 2.90 -10.37
CA MET A 76 -0.82 2.11 -11.01
C MET A 76 -2.18 2.83 -10.92
N PRO A 77 -3.15 2.54 -11.78
CA PRO A 77 -4.46 3.20 -11.75
C PRO A 77 -5.21 3.06 -10.41
N PHE A 78 -4.92 2.01 -9.65
CA PHE A 78 -5.56 1.70 -8.38
C PHE A 78 -4.71 2.03 -7.15
N GLY A 79 -3.45 2.45 -7.31
CA GLY A 79 -2.58 2.76 -6.19
C GLY A 79 -1.11 2.95 -6.57
N VAL A 80 -0.28 3.04 -5.57
CA VAL A 80 1.16 3.25 -5.71
C VAL A 80 1.93 2.12 -5.05
N LEU A 81 2.93 1.60 -5.74
CA LEU A 81 3.86 0.63 -5.20
C LEU A 81 5.01 1.38 -4.51
N VAL A 82 5.23 1.08 -3.25
CA VAL A 82 6.23 1.71 -2.39
C VAL A 82 7.25 0.66 -1.97
N GLU A 83 8.52 0.90 -2.20
CA GLU A 83 9.61 0.10 -1.66
C GLU A 83 9.91 0.59 -0.24
N LEU A 84 9.76 -0.29 0.74
CA LEU A 84 10.00 -0.02 2.15
C LEU A 84 11.44 -0.32 2.52
N GLU A 85 11.93 -1.47 2.06
CA GLU A 85 13.31 -1.90 2.11
C GLU A 85 13.69 -2.61 0.81
N LYS A 86 14.97 -2.90 0.63
CA LYS A 86 15.47 -3.57 -0.57
C LYS A 86 14.76 -4.92 -0.78
N ASN A 87 14.05 -5.03 -1.89
CA ASN A 87 13.21 -6.17 -2.27
C ASN A 87 11.94 -6.37 -1.41
N VAL A 88 11.58 -5.41 -0.55
CA VAL A 88 10.32 -5.42 0.21
C VAL A 88 9.43 -4.30 -0.29
N THR A 89 8.28 -4.66 -0.85
CA THR A 89 7.35 -3.71 -1.46
C THR A 89 5.98 -3.76 -0.81
N GLY A 90 5.38 -2.59 -0.67
CA GLY A 90 4.01 -2.45 -0.20
C GLY A 90 3.13 -1.73 -1.21
N LEU A 91 1.85 -2.02 -1.18
CA LEU A 91 0.85 -1.37 -2.00
C LEU A 91 0.06 -0.36 -1.17
N LEU A 92 0.14 0.91 -1.57
CA LEU A 92 -0.71 1.97 -1.07
C LEU A 92 -1.87 2.17 -2.06
N HIS A 93 -3.04 1.64 -1.72
CA HIS A 93 -4.24 1.75 -2.56
C HIS A 93 -4.75 3.19 -2.59
N LYS A 94 -5.34 3.63 -3.72
CA LYS A 94 -5.84 5.01 -3.88
C LYS A 94 -6.85 5.44 -2.79
N SER A 95 -7.65 4.51 -2.27
CA SER A 95 -8.59 4.78 -1.18
C SER A 95 -7.91 5.00 0.17
N GLU A 96 -6.65 4.64 0.31
CA GLU A 96 -5.87 4.74 1.54
C GLU A 96 -4.94 5.96 1.58
N PHE A 97 -4.96 6.81 0.54
CA PHE A 97 -4.17 8.03 0.49
C PHE A 97 -4.70 9.14 1.38
N SER A 98 -6.01 9.34 1.35
CA SER A 98 -6.69 10.42 2.07
C SER A 98 -8.10 10.00 2.47
N TRP A 99 -8.66 10.71 3.42
CA TRP A 99 -10.06 10.62 3.81
C TRP A 99 -10.99 11.27 2.77
N ASN A 100 -10.48 12.22 1.99
CA ASN A 100 -11.23 12.86 0.91
C ASN A 100 -11.03 12.09 -0.41
N PRO A 101 -12.09 11.52 -0.99
CA PRO A 101 -11.99 10.77 -2.26
C PRO A 101 -11.61 11.65 -3.46
N ASN A 102 -11.79 12.96 -3.35
CA ASN A 102 -11.44 13.92 -4.41
C ASN A 102 -9.99 14.40 -4.34
N ASP A 103 -9.24 14.02 -3.30
CA ASP A 103 -7.83 14.33 -3.22
C ASP A 103 -7.02 13.58 -4.28
N ASN A 104 -6.47 14.33 -5.21
CA ASN A 104 -5.64 13.77 -6.27
C ASN A 104 -4.15 13.69 -5.86
N LEU A 105 -3.89 13.35 -4.60
CA LEU A 105 -2.53 13.23 -4.05
C LEU A 105 -1.69 12.22 -4.83
N MET A 106 -2.33 11.18 -5.36
CA MET A 106 -1.65 10.19 -6.20
C MET A 106 -1.08 10.80 -7.48
N ALA A 107 -1.70 11.85 -8.03
CA ALA A 107 -1.18 12.52 -9.22
C ALA A 107 0.06 13.36 -8.92
N SER A 108 0.14 13.94 -7.73
CA SER A 108 1.27 14.79 -7.33
C SER A 108 2.54 14.02 -6.93
N LEU A 109 2.42 12.74 -6.60
CA LEU A 109 3.57 11.90 -6.29
C LEU A 109 4.38 11.57 -7.55
N LEU A 110 5.69 11.61 -7.44
CA LEU A 110 6.61 11.18 -8.49
C LEU A 110 7.28 9.85 -8.10
N ILE A 111 7.76 9.12 -9.11
CA ILE A 111 8.60 7.94 -8.88
C ILE A 111 9.92 8.43 -8.27
N GLY A 112 10.31 7.80 -7.16
CA GLY A 112 11.47 8.19 -6.36
C GLY A 112 11.14 9.04 -5.13
N ASP A 113 9.91 9.58 -5.02
CA ASP A 113 9.52 10.34 -3.84
C ASP A 113 9.50 9.47 -2.58
N GLU A 114 9.99 10.05 -1.47
CA GLU A 114 9.85 9.43 -0.15
C GLU A 114 8.44 9.72 0.38
N ILE A 115 7.79 8.68 0.88
CA ILE A 115 6.46 8.76 1.45
C ILE A 115 6.40 8.04 2.79
N GLU A 116 5.76 8.66 3.77
CA GLU A 116 5.48 8.05 5.06
C GLU A 116 4.11 7.38 5.04
N VAL A 117 4.06 6.13 5.49
CA VAL A 117 2.88 5.27 5.42
C VAL A 117 2.79 4.40 6.66
N SER A 118 1.59 3.96 7.01
CA SER A 118 1.35 2.97 8.05
C SER A 118 1.04 1.61 7.45
N ILE A 119 1.54 0.56 8.06
CA ILE A 119 1.27 -0.83 7.66
C ILE A 119 -0.12 -1.20 8.16
N ILE A 120 -1.01 -1.60 7.26
CA ILE A 120 -2.37 -2.04 7.62
C ILE A 120 -2.58 -3.54 7.58
N ARG A 121 -1.79 -4.24 6.78
CA ARG A 121 -1.85 -5.71 6.69
C ARG A 121 -0.60 -6.29 6.03
N PHE A 122 -0.34 -7.54 6.36
CA PHE A 122 0.62 -8.41 5.67
C PHE A 122 -0.13 -9.46 4.86
N ASP A 123 0.24 -9.64 3.61
CA ASP A 123 -0.26 -10.69 2.72
C ASP A 123 0.84 -11.73 2.51
N ASP A 124 0.85 -12.74 3.38
CA ASP A 124 1.88 -13.78 3.39
C ASP A 124 1.83 -14.66 2.14
N ALA A 125 0.68 -14.79 1.50
CA ALA A 125 0.53 -15.62 0.30
C ALA A 125 1.20 -14.99 -0.92
N ASN A 126 1.18 -13.67 -1.01
CA ASN A 126 1.75 -12.91 -2.13
C ASN A 126 3.02 -12.14 -1.74
N GLU A 127 3.49 -12.26 -0.50
CA GLU A 127 4.62 -11.51 0.07
C GLU A 127 4.49 -10.00 -0.15
N LYS A 128 3.29 -9.46 0.08
CA LYS A 128 2.98 -8.04 -0.09
C LYS A 128 2.49 -7.39 1.18
N ILE A 129 2.75 -6.11 1.31
CA ILE A 129 2.37 -5.30 2.45
C ILE A 129 1.31 -4.29 2.00
N GLY A 130 0.18 -4.26 2.69
CA GLY A 130 -0.84 -3.23 2.51
C GLY A 130 -0.51 -2.00 3.33
N LEU A 131 -0.53 -0.84 2.68
CA LEU A 131 -0.14 0.43 3.25
C LEU A 131 -1.32 1.41 3.28
N SER A 132 -1.32 2.33 4.25
CA SER A 132 -2.28 3.41 4.36
C SER A 132 -1.61 4.69 4.87
N ARG A 133 -2.07 5.85 4.38
CA ARG A 133 -1.73 7.15 4.93
C ARG A 133 -2.81 7.70 5.87
N LYS A 134 -3.99 7.12 5.86
CA LYS A 134 -5.12 7.58 6.67
C LYS A 134 -4.83 7.67 8.17
N PRO A 135 -4.11 6.70 8.79
CA PRO A 135 -3.75 6.81 10.21
C PRO A 135 -2.83 8.00 10.53
N LEU A 136 -2.06 8.47 9.53
CA LEU A 136 -1.10 9.57 9.69
C LEU A 136 -1.74 10.95 9.42
N ILE A 137 -2.93 10.97 8.87
CA ILE A 137 -3.66 12.19 8.55
C ILE A 137 -4.84 12.29 9.50
N ASP A 138 -5.00 13.46 10.11
CA ASP A 138 -6.17 13.72 10.94
C ASP A 138 -7.44 13.34 10.19
N ASN A 139 -8.23 12.47 10.80
CA ASN A 139 -9.54 12.12 10.25
C ASN A 139 -10.44 13.36 10.32
N PRO A 140 -10.86 13.93 9.16
CA PRO A 140 -11.72 15.10 9.15
C PRO A 140 -13.02 14.89 9.93
N TRP A 141 -13.51 13.64 9.99
CA TRP A 141 -14.70 13.29 10.76
C TRP A 141 -14.53 13.51 12.28
N ASN A 142 -13.32 13.41 12.81
CA ASN A 142 -13.04 13.68 14.23
C ASN A 142 -13.14 15.18 14.55
N ARG A 143 -13.00 16.06 13.53
CA ARG A 143 -13.18 17.52 13.68
C ARG A 143 -14.63 17.95 13.56
N VAL A 144 -15.47 17.07 13.01
CA VAL A 144 -16.91 17.29 12.89
C VAL A 144 -17.58 16.83 14.18
N GLU A 145 -17.36 17.56 15.29
CA GLU A 145 -18.09 17.37 16.54
C GLU A 145 -19.55 17.83 16.36
N THR A 146 -20.27 17.19 15.47
CA THR A 146 -21.65 17.52 15.18
C THR A 146 -22.56 16.39 15.61
N SER A 147 -23.40 16.66 16.59
CA SER A 147 -24.54 15.82 16.91
C SER A 147 -25.73 16.18 15.99
N VAL A 148 -26.64 15.25 15.82
CA VAL A 148 -27.88 15.49 15.09
C VAL A 148 -28.57 16.72 15.68
N GLY A 149 -28.89 17.72 14.83
CA GLY A 149 -29.47 19.00 15.23
C GLY A 149 -28.47 20.15 15.35
N SER A 150 -27.18 19.93 15.23
CA SER A 150 -26.18 21.00 15.22
C SER A 150 -26.20 21.77 13.92
N LYS A 151 -26.09 23.11 14.00
CA LYS A 151 -25.99 24.01 12.84
C LYS A 151 -24.54 24.04 12.36
N VAL A 152 -24.32 23.70 11.09
CA VAL A 152 -22.99 23.70 10.47
C VAL A 152 -23.00 24.61 9.23
N THR A 153 -21.83 25.14 8.88
CA THR A 153 -21.64 25.94 7.67
C THR A 153 -20.68 25.22 6.75
N GLY A 154 -21.09 24.98 5.51
CA GLY A 154 -20.28 24.31 4.51
C GLY A 154 -20.31 25.05 3.18
N LYS A 155 -19.34 24.75 2.30
CA LYS A 155 -19.25 25.28 0.94
C LYS A 155 -19.79 24.27 -0.06
N ILE A 156 -20.71 24.68 -0.94
CA ILE A 156 -21.18 23.83 -2.04
C ILE A 156 -20.03 23.64 -3.02
N THR A 157 -19.68 22.37 -3.27
CA THR A 157 -18.60 21.96 -4.17
C THR A 157 -19.13 21.40 -5.48
N GLU A 158 -20.30 20.77 -5.46
CA GLU A 158 -20.90 20.17 -6.64
C GLU A 158 -22.43 20.22 -6.55
N VAL A 159 -23.07 20.41 -7.69
CA VAL A 159 -24.53 20.35 -7.85
C VAL A 159 -24.90 19.09 -8.60
N LYS A 160 -25.69 18.20 -7.98
CA LYS A 160 -26.20 16.96 -8.59
C LYS A 160 -27.69 17.08 -8.88
N GLU A 161 -28.20 16.16 -9.68
CA GLU A 161 -29.62 16.13 -10.06
C GLU A 161 -30.59 16.04 -8.85
N ASN A 162 -30.14 15.49 -7.72
CA ASN A 162 -30.98 15.22 -6.55
C ASN A 162 -30.58 16.04 -5.31
N GLY A 163 -29.57 16.92 -5.40
CA GLY A 163 -29.09 17.69 -4.25
C GLY A 163 -27.73 18.33 -4.49
N PHE A 164 -27.15 18.85 -3.42
CA PHE A 164 -25.85 19.51 -3.40
C PHE A 164 -24.83 18.66 -2.66
N VAL A 165 -23.59 18.69 -3.12
CA VAL A 165 -22.45 18.22 -2.34
C VAL A 165 -21.87 19.44 -1.62
N VAL A 166 -21.82 19.37 -0.31
CA VAL A 166 -21.36 20.44 0.57
C VAL A 166 -20.12 19.99 1.29
N SER A 167 -19.03 20.72 1.13
CA SER A 167 -17.80 20.45 1.86
C SER A 167 -17.83 21.13 3.23
N LEU A 168 -17.65 20.32 4.27
CA LEU A 168 -17.65 20.70 5.67
C LEU A 168 -16.33 20.27 6.29
N LEU A 169 -15.43 21.20 6.60
CA LEU A 169 -14.15 20.92 7.27
C LEU A 169 -13.32 19.81 6.59
N GLY A 170 -13.44 19.67 5.26
CA GLY A 170 -12.72 18.65 4.49
C GLY A 170 -13.45 17.32 4.31
N VAL A 171 -14.72 17.25 4.73
CA VAL A 171 -15.65 16.14 4.50
C VAL A 171 -16.74 16.57 3.55
N ASP A 172 -17.05 15.75 2.56
CA ASP A 172 -18.16 16.00 1.64
C ASP A 172 -19.43 15.36 2.18
N ALA A 173 -20.44 16.21 2.40
CA ALA A 173 -21.78 15.81 2.82
C ALA A 173 -22.77 16.03 1.68
N PHE A 174 -23.79 15.17 1.59
CA PHE A 174 -24.86 15.33 0.60
C PHE A 174 -26.06 16.04 1.23
N LEU A 175 -26.48 17.15 0.63
CA LEU A 175 -27.68 17.90 1.00
C LEU A 175 -28.75 17.67 -0.08
N PRO A 176 -29.77 16.85 0.17
CA PRO A 176 -30.85 16.62 -0.79
C PRO A 176 -31.74 17.85 -0.94
N PHE A 177 -32.32 18.08 -2.11
CA PHE A 177 -33.20 19.22 -2.38
C PHE A 177 -34.41 19.31 -1.45
N ASN A 178 -34.93 18.19 -0.97
CA ASN A 178 -36.07 18.17 -0.04
C ASN A 178 -35.69 18.62 1.38
N ALA A 179 -34.43 18.76 1.69
CA ALA A 179 -33.93 19.25 2.98
C ALA A 179 -33.55 20.75 2.92
N VAL A 180 -33.67 21.39 1.76
CA VAL A 180 -33.44 22.82 1.60
C VAL A 180 -34.78 23.52 1.84
N ASP A 181 -34.82 24.57 2.71
CA ASP A 181 -36.00 25.32 3.00
C ASP A 181 -36.64 25.87 1.71
N GLY A 182 -37.91 25.49 1.45
CA GLY A 182 -38.61 25.80 0.22
C GLY A 182 -39.12 24.58 -0.56
N GLY A 183 -39.07 23.39 0.01
CA GLY A 183 -39.23 22.06 -0.57
C GLY A 183 -40.60 21.65 -1.10
N GLU A 184 -41.42 22.52 -1.70
CA GLU A 184 -42.60 22.12 -2.50
C GLU A 184 -42.51 22.46 -3.99
N LYS A 185 -41.50 23.19 -4.43
CA LYS A 185 -41.24 23.41 -5.86
C LYS A 185 -39.93 22.69 -6.24
N LYS A 186 -39.95 21.96 -7.36
CA LYS A 186 -38.74 21.49 -8.06
C LYS A 186 -37.91 22.72 -8.43
N LEU A 187 -37.11 23.21 -7.48
CA LEU A 187 -36.14 24.26 -7.73
C LEU A 187 -35.04 23.69 -8.59
N LYS A 188 -34.83 24.27 -9.76
CA LYS A 188 -33.64 23.98 -10.54
C LYS A 188 -32.45 24.57 -9.78
N ALA A 189 -31.34 23.87 -9.77
CA ALA A 189 -30.10 24.27 -9.06
C ALA A 189 -29.66 25.72 -9.39
N THR A 190 -30.03 26.23 -10.57
CA THR A 190 -29.75 27.58 -11.05
C THR A 190 -30.60 28.68 -10.38
N ASP A 191 -31.70 28.31 -9.71
CA ASP A 191 -32.64 29.31 -9.15
C ASP A 191 -32.33 29.70 -7.70
N LEU A 192 -31.40 28.98 -7.07
CA LEU A 192 -31.03 29.17 -5.66
C LEU A 192 -29.75 29.98 -5.42
N TYR A 193 -28.92 30.16 -6.45
CA TYR A 193 -27.65 30.88 -6.34
C TYR A 193 -27.38 31.69 -7.61
N GLN A 194 -27.79 32.94 -7.64
CA GLN A 194 -27.23 34.03 -8.44
C GLN A 194 -26.25 34.83 -7.61
#